data_1af0dc486e253e0d80f7065c51f33544
#
_entry.id   1af0dc486e253e0d80f7065c51f33544
#
_cell.length_a   1.000
_cell.length_b   1.000
_cell.length_c   1.000
_cell.angle_alpha   90.00
_cell.angle_beta   90.00
_cell.angle_gamma   90.00
#
_symmetry.space_group_name_H-M   'P 1'
#
loop_
_entity.id
_entity.type
_entity.pdbx_description
1 polymer ?
#
loop_
_entity_poly.entity_id
_entity_poly.type
_entity_poly.pdbx_seq_one_letter_code
_entity_poly.pdbx_strand_id
1 'polypeptide(L)'
;MPTYITLANFTDQGVRNAKDTLKRAEAFKDLAKKHGVTVKDIYWAQGRYDIVTISEAADEMAATALALSIGGQGNIRTETLRAFSAEDMKTTIGKMA
;
A
#
# COMPACT_ATOMS: atom_id res chain seq x y z
N MET A 1 9.68 6.51 10.44
CA MET A 1 9.10 6.64 9.08
C MET A 1 7.59 6.44 9.15
N PRO A 2 6.82 7.29 8.49
CA PRO A 2 5.36 7.11 8.45
C PRO A 2 4.95 5.75 7.89
N THR A 3 3.91 5.19 8.49
CA THR A 3 3.33 3.92 8.08
C THR A 3 2.05 4.16 7.30
N TYR A 4 1.86 3.39 6.24
CA TYR A 4 0.68 3.45 5.40
C TYR A 4 0.07 2.05 5.27
N ILE A 5 -1.26 2.01 5.30
CA ILE A 5 -2.01 0.80 4.98
C ILE A 5 -2.73 1.06 3.68
N THR A 6 -2.45 0.25 2.67
CA THR A 6 -3.09 0.37 1.37
C THR A 6 -4.08 -0.78 1.20
N LEU A 7 -5.32 -0.40 0.95
CA LEU A 7 -6.42 -1.34 0.67
C LEU A 7 -6.65 -1.31 -0.83
N ALA A 8 -6.56 -2.47 -1.46
CA ALA A 8 -6.64 -2.55 -2.91
C ALA A 8 -7.74 -3.51 -3.37
N ASN A 9 -8.38 -3.15 -4.46
CA ASN A 9 -9.32 -4.02 -5.17
C ASN A 9 -8.81 -4.29 -6.56
N PHE A 10 -8.96 -5.53 -7.02
CA PHE A 10 -8.73 -5.86 -8.42
C PHE A 10 -9.73 -5.12 -9.28
N THR A 11 -9.26 -4.62 -10.42
CA THR A 11 -10.14 -4.21 -11.51
C THR A 11 -10.59 -5.46 -12.27
N ASP A 12 -11.45 -5.29 -13.26
CA ASP A 12 -11.84 -6.40 -14.15
C ASP A 12 -10.59 -7.02 -14.81
N GLN A 13 -9.67 -6.17 -15.27
CA GLN A 13 -8.40 -6.63 -15.84
C GLN A 13 -7.58 -7.40 -14.81
N GLY A 14 -7.48 -6.89 -13.60
CA GLY A 14 -6.69 -7.50 -12.53
C GLY A 14 -7.22 -8.86 -12.12
N VAL A 15 -8.53 -8.99 -12.00
CA VAL A 15 -9.13 -10.28 -11.60
C VAL A 15 -9.03 -11.32 -12.72
N ARG A 16 -9.14 -10.90 -13.98
CA ARG A 16 -8.93 -11.81 -15.10
C ARG A 16 -7.53 -12.41 -15.11
N ASN A 17 -6.55 -11.65 -14.62
CA ASN A 17 -5.15 -12.05 -14.56
C ASN A 17 -4.72 -12.37 -13.13
N ALA A 18 -5.64 -12.81 -12.28
CA ALA A 18 -5.37 -13.07 -10.85
C ALA A 18 -4.26 -14.10 -10.63
N LYS A 19 -4.08 -15.04 -11.57
CA LYS A 19 -3.01 -16.06 -11.47
C LYS A 19 -1.61 -15.44 -11.43
N ASP A 20 -1.45 -14.22 -11.93
CA ASP A 20 -0.17 -13.51 -11.94
C ASP A 20 0.03 -12.61 -10.74
N THR A 21 -0.89 -12.64 -9.76
CA THR A 21 -0.87 -11.69 -8.66
C THR A 21 0.42 -11.77 -7.82
N LEU A 22 0.99 -12.96 -7.64
CA LEU A 22 2.25 -13.11 -6.90
C LEU A 22 3.41 -12.45 -7.63
N LYS A 23 3.47 -12.58 -8.95
CA LYS A 23 4.49 -11.91 -9.78
C LYS A 23 4.34 -10.41 -9.71
N ARG A 24 3.09 -9.92 -9.77
CA ARG A 24 2.83 -8.48 -9.66
C ARG A 24 3.22 -7.94 -8.29
N ALA A 25 3.03 -8.73 -7.23
CA ALA A 25 3.43 -8.34 -5.88
C ALA A 25 4.94 -8.18 -5.77
N GLU A 26 5.72 -9.09 -6.39
CA GLU A 26 7.18 -8.97 -6.40
C GLU A 26 7.64 -7.75 -7.20
N ALA A 27 7.04 -7.52 -8.36
CA ALA A 27 7.33 -6.33 -9.16
C ALA A 27 6.98 -5.05 -8.40
N PHE A 28 5.89 -5.06 -7.66
CA PHE A 28 5.49 -3.93 -6.81
C PHE A 28 6.53 -3.65 -5.72
N LYS A 29 7.03 -4.68 -5.05
CA LYS A 29 8.07 -4.51 -4.02
C LYS A 29 9.34 -3.87 -4.60
N ASP A 30 9.74 -4.29 -5.79
CA ASP A 30 10.91 -3.74 -6.47
C ASP A 30 10.70 -2.28 -6.87
N LEU A 31 9.53 -1.96 -7.39
CA LEU A 31 9.17 -0.60 -7.76
C LEU A 31 9.08 0.29 -6.52
N ALA A 32 8.52 -0.22 -5.43
CA ALA A 32 8.43 0.50 -4.16
C ALA A 32 9.82 0.91 -3.66
N LYS A 33 10.79 0.01 -3.71
CA LYS A 33 12.17 0.32 -3.32
C LYS A 33 12.72 1.49 -4.11
N LYS A 34 12.45 1.55 -5.40
CA LYS A 34 12.92 2.65 -6.26
C LYS A 34 12.30 3.98 -5.87
N HIS A 35 11.13 3.96 -5.24
CA HIS A 35 10.45 5.16 -4.74
C HIS A 35 10.75 5.45 -3.27
N GLY A 36 11.68 4.72 -2.65
CA GLY A 36 11.99 4.90 -1.23
C GLY A 36 10.90 4.40 -0.30
N VAL A 37 10.08 3.46 -0.76
CA VAL A 37 9.00 2.86 0.02
C VAL A 37 9.40 1.43 0.40
N THR A 38 9.30 1.11 1.69
CA THR A 38 9.58 -0.23 2.20
C THR A 38 8.25 -0.95 2.41
N VAL A 39 8.02 -2.03 1.68
CA VAL A 39 6.83 -2.87 1.87
C VAL A 39 7.13 -3.85 3.00
N LYS A 40 6.36 -3.73 4.09
CA LYS A 40 6.55 -4.57 5.28
C LYS A 40 5.77 -5.88 5.14
N ASP A 41 4.53 -5.81 4.71
CA ASP A 41 3.64 -6.97 4.60
C ASP A 41 2.67 -6.79 3.45
N ILE A 42 2.32 -7.90 2.81
CA ILE A 42 1.25 -7.97 1.81
C ILE A 42 0.37 -9.16 2.18
N TYR A 43 -0.94 -8.92 2.21
CA TYR A 43 -1.93 -9.97 2.42
C TYR A 43 -2.99 -9.91 1.34
N TRP A 44 -3.46 -11.07 0.91
CA TRP A 44 -4.66 -11.19 0.08
C TRP A 44 -5.82 -11.46 1.01
N ALA A 45 -6.94 -10.78 0.76
CA ALA A 45 -8.08 -10.79 1.67
C ALA A 45 -9.37 -11.17 0.95
N GLN A 46 -10.35 -11.58 1.72
CA GLN A 46 -11.72 -11.77 1.24
C GLN A 46 -12.56 -10.60 1.69
N GLY A 47 -13.66 -10.38 1.00
CA GLY A 47 -14.64 -9.37 1.35
C GLY A 47 -14.47 -8.11 0.55
N ARG A 48 -14.53 -6.97 1.22
CA ARG A 48 -14.57 -5.67 0.57
C ARG A 48 -13.29 -5.33 -0.18
N TYR A 49 -12.15 -5.82 0.30
CA TYR A 49 -10.86 -5.55 -0.31
C TYR A 49 -10.17 -6.87 -0.65
N ASP A 50 -9.37 -6.85 -1.69
CA ASP A 50 -8.69 -8.05 -2.21
C ASP A 50 -7.25 -8.16 -1.72
N ILE A 51 -6.59 -7.02 -1.51
CA ILE A 51 -5.18 -6.97 -1.07
C ILE A 51 -5.03 -5.91 0.00
N VAL A 52 -4.24 -6.21 1.03
CA VAL A 52 -3.87 -5.25 2.07
C VAL A 52 -2.35 -5.21 2.14
N THR A 53 -1.79 -4.00 2.03
CA THR A 53 -0.35 -3.79 2.07
C THR A 53 0.00 -2.85 3.22
N ILE A 54 1.03 -3.20 3.99
CA ILE A 54 1.58 -2.35 5.03
C ILE A 54 2.95 -1.90 4.58
N SER A 55 3.18 -0.58 4.52
CA SER A 55 4.43 -0.01 4.05
C SER A 55 4.86 1.18 4.88
N GLU A 56 6.13 1.52 4.76
CA GLU A 56 6.73 2.70 5.38
C GLU A 56 7.38 3.56 4.31
N ALA A 57 7.19 4.87 4.40
CA ALA A 57 7.80 5.83 3.48
C ALA A 57 8.05 7.15 4.19
N ALA A 58 9.22 7.74 3.97
CA ALA A 58 9.54 9.05 4.54
C ALA A 58 8.92 10.19 3.73
N ASP A 59 8.76 9.99 2.43
CA ASP A 59 8.29 11.01 1.49
C ASP A 59 6.89 10.67 0.98
N GLU A 60 5.92 11.48 1.38
CA GLU A 60 4.52 11.31 0.99
C GLU A 60 4.32 11.44 -0.51
N MET A 61 5.07 12.32 -1.16
CA MET A 61 4.96 12.51 -2.61
C MET A 61 5.49 11.29 -3.36
N ALA A 62 6.58 10.69 -2.88
CA ALA A 62 7.10 9.46 -3.47
C ALA A 62 6.11 8.30 -3.30
N ALA A 63 5.50 8.19 -2.12
CA ALA A 63 4.48 7.17 -1.86
C ALA A 63 3.26 7.36 -2.77
N THR A 64 2.83 8.61 -2.98
CA THR A 64 1.72 8.94 -3.87
C THR A 64 2.06 8.62 -5.32
N ALA A 65 3.28 8.94 -5.75
CA ALA A 65 3.74 8.62 -7.11
C ALA A 65 3.74 7.11 -7.34
N LEU A 66 4.15 6.34 -6.34
CA LEU A 66 4.09 4.88 -6.40
C LEU A 66 2.65 4.39 -6.59
N ALA A 67 1.72 4.92 -5.80
CA ALA A 67 0.30 4.55 -5.89
C ALA A 67 -0.28 4.86 -7.27
N LEU A 68 0.05 6.03 -7.83
CA LEU A 68 -0.40 6.42 -9.16
C LEU A 68 0.20 5.53 -10.24
N SER A 69 1.48 5.16 -10.10
CA SER A 69 2.15 4.27 -11.05
C SER A 69 1.50 2.89 -11.06
N ILE A 70 1.18 2.35 -9.90
CA ILE A 70 0.51 1.05 -9.76
C ILE A 70 -0.91 1.12 -10.33
N GLY A 71 -1.66 2.18 -9.96
CA GLY A 71 -3.01 2.38 -10.50
C GLY A 71 -3.04 2.51 -12.01
N GLY A 72 -2.02 3.16 -12.57
CA GLY A 72 -1.88 3.33 -14.01
C GLY A 72 -1.66 2.05 -14.79
N GLN A 73 -1.20 0.98 -14.14
CA GLN A 73 -1.06 -0.34 -14.78
C GLN A 73 -2.42 -1.01 -15.00
N GLY A 74 -3.46 -0.54 -14.34
CA GLY A 74 -4.84 -0.96 -14.60
C GLY A 74 -5.29 -2.24 -13.91
N ASN A 75 -4.44 -2.85 -13.06
CA ASN A 75 -4.78 -4.11 -12.41
C ASN A 75 -5.47 -3.95 -11.06
N ILE A 76 -5.26 -2.84 -10.38
CA ILE A 76 -5.83 -2.57 -9.06
C ILE A 76 -6.24 -1.12 -8.91
N ARG A 77 -7.17 -0.89 -7.98
CA ARG A 77 -7.52 0.41 -7.44
C ARG A 77 -7.16 0.41 -5.97
N THR A 78 -6.59 1.51 -5.48
CA THR A 78 -6.09 1.57 -4.12
C THR A 78 -6.74 2.68 -3.30
N GLU A 79 -6.84 2.42 -2.00
CA GLU A 79 -7.17 3.43 -1.00
C GLU A 79 -6.08 3.36 0.05
N THR A 80 -5.41 4.47 0.31
CA THR A 80 -4.28 4.50 1.25
C THR A 80 -4.67 5.23 2.52
N LEU A 81 -4.38 4.58 3.65
CA LEU A 81 -4.62 5.13 4.98
C LEU A 81 -3.28 5.47 5.63
N ARG A 82 -3.18 6.67 6.21
CA ARG A 82 -2.06 6.99 7.08
C ARG A 82 -2.28 6.28 8.41
N ALA A 83 -1.36 5.43 8.81
CA ALA A 83 -1.48 4.63 10.02
C ALA A 83 -0.51 5.10 11.09
N PHE A 84 -0.90 4.90 12.34
CA PHE A 84 -0.11 5.27 13.51
C PHE A 84 0.06 4.06 14.41
N SER A 85 1.31 3.79 14.80
CA SER A 85 1.60 2.73 15.76
C SER A 85 1.09 3.12 17.16
N ALA A 86 1.12 2.18 18.09
CA ALA A 86 0.80 2.48 19.49
C ALA A 86 1.73 3.56 20.05
N GLU A 87 3.00 3.52 19.67
CA GLU A 87 3.99 4.53 20.08
C GLU A 87 3.66 5.90 19.48
N ASP A 88 3.29 5.94 18.21
CA ASP A 88 2.85 7.17 17.56
C ASP A 88 1.62 7.74 18.27
N MET A 89 0.69 6.89 18.67
CA MET A 89 -0.52 7.32 19.37
C MET A 89 -0.20 7.88 20.76
N LYS A 90 0.79 7.31 21.43
CA LYS A 90 1.26 7.85 22.70
C LYS A 90 1.72 9.29 22.54
N THR A 91 2.52 9.55 21.52
CA THR A 91 2.98 10.90 21.19
C THR A 91 1.81 11.82 20.83
N THR A 92 0.89 11.31 20.03
CA THR A 92 -0.30 12.06 19.59
C THR A 92 -1.17 12.47 20.78
N ILE A 93 -1.42 11.54 21.69
CA ILE A 93 -2.21 11.79 22.90
C ILE A 93 -1.55 12.88 23.74
N GLY A 94 -0.22 12.87 23.83
CA GLY A 94 0.54 13.89 24.54
C GLY A 94 0.38 15.29 23.98
N LYS A 95 -0.08 15.41 22.74
CA LYS A 95 -0.35 16.72 22.08
C LYS A 95 -1.79 17.17 22.19
N MET A 96 -2.65 16.39 22.82
CA MET A 96 -4.05 16.77 23.01
C MET A 96 -4.15 17.93 24.01
N ALA A 97 -5.10 18.81 23.76
CA ALA A 97 -5.37 19.94 24.65
C ALA A 97 -6.01 19.48 25.96
#